data_334b17d4708eb163c0bc9e31a11dc629
#
_entry.id   334b17d4708eb163c0bc9e31a11dc629
#
_cell.length_a   1.000
_cell.length_b   1.000
_cell.length_c   1.000
_cell.angle_alpha   90.00
_cell.angle_beta   90.00
_cell.angle_gamma   90.00
#
_symmetry.space_group_name_H-M   'P 1'
#
loop_
_entity.id
_entity.type
_entity.pdbx_description
1 polymer ?
#
loop_
_entity_poly.entity_id
_entity_poly.type
_entity_poly.pdbx_seq_one_letter_code
_entity_poly.pdbx_strand_id
1 'polypeptide(L)'
;MAKVNKEIYTKAEWHRIREERRREKEARLLHPLIQEGEYFVLCLKHGTKYSSDYVNKLYNMVMRNTTLNVKFACLTEDTTGLDKNIITIPLPTNLTGWWCKPYMFTKDLPIKGTILYLDLDVVIANNIDKLLTYQPGRWCTIRDFTRVMRPGWNKYNSSVVRFETGQLDFVWEEYRKDPKEIQKRFFGDQDYLWEATKSQQARLYPDTWIMSWKWEIRKSREFAPGGTKGNRKLKDIENVTPKPETCICVFHGDPNPEHCLDPWVVDNWK
;
A
#
# COMPACT_ATOMS: atom_id res chain seq x y z
N MET A 1 29.63 -10.40 -20.82
CA MET A 1 30.03 -9.28 -19.94
C MET A 1 31.53 -9.11 -20.04
N ALA A 2 32.01 -8.06 -20.67
CA ALA A 2 33.46 -7.79 -20.79
C ALA A 2 34.03 -7.42 -19.41
N LYS A 3 35.03 -8.12 -18.93
CA LYS A 3 35.81 -7.74 -17.75
C LYS A 3 36.54 -6.43 -18.08
N VAL A 4 36.07 -5.33 -17.50
CA VAL A 4 36.76 -4.03 -17.59
C VAL A 4 38.06 -4.15 -16.78
N ASN A 5 39.19 -4.01 -17.46
CA ASN A 5 40.50 -4.13 -16.88
C ASN A 5 40.72 -2.99 -15.87
N LYS A 6 40.93 -3.32 -14.61
CA LYS A 6 41.05 -2.34 -13.50
C LYS A 6 42.32 -1.49 -13.56
N GLU A 7 43.27 -1.85 -14.41
CA GLU A 7 44.60 -1.21 -14.51
C GLU A 7 44.61 0.04 -15.40
N ILE A 8 43.53 0.37 -16.10
CA ILE A 8 43.50 1.44 -17.12
C ILE A 8 43.08 2.79 -16.52
N TYR A 9 42.48 2.82 -15.34
CA TYR A 9 41.93 4.05 -14.76
C TYR A 9 42.55 4.37 -13.41
N THR A 10 42.88 5.65 -13.20
CA THR A 10 43.27 6.16 -11.87
C THR A 10 42.08 6.07 -10.88
N LYS A 11 42.37 6.14 -9.58
CA LYS A 11 41.35 6.12 -8.52
C LYS A 11 40.33 7.26 -8.69
N ALA A 12 40.77 8.43 -9.17
CA ALA A 12 39.93 9.59 -9.43
C ALA A 12 39.00 9.36 -10.64
N GLU A 13 39.53 8.74 -11.71
CA GLU A 13 38.72 8.40 -12.90
C GLU A 13 37.68 7.32 -12.56
N TRP A 14 38.04 6.31 -11.75
CA TRP A 14 37.07 5.34 -11.25
C TRP A 14 35.99 5.96 -10.42
N HIS A 15 36.28 6.96 -9.59
CA HIS A 15 35.31 7.69 -8.81
C HIS A 15 34.33 8.47 -9.71
N ARG A 16 34.90 9.14 -10.76
CA ARG A 16 34.10 9.88 -11.74
C ARG A 16 33.16 8.96 -12.53
N ILE A 17 33.68 7.83 -13.04
CA ILE A 17 32.88 6.85 -13.79
C ILE A 17 31.77 6.25 -12.91
N ARG A 18 32.02 6.00 -11.63
CA ARG A 18 31.01 5.53 -10.68
C ARG A 18 29.94 6.58 -10.45
N GLU A 19 30.33 7.84 -10.31
CA GLU A 19 29.39 8.95 -10.13
C GLU A 19 28.54 9.18 -11.38
N GLU A 20 29.16 9.15 -12.56
CA GLU A 20 28.45 9.26 -13.84
C GLU A 20 27.46 8.10 -14.03
N ARG A 21 27.88 6.87 -13.79
CA ARG A 21 26.98 5.70 -13.85
C ARG A 21 25.86 5.76 -12.80
N ARG A 22 26.14 6.31 -11.62
CA ARG A 22 25.11 6.55 -10.60
C ARG A 22 24.12 7.60 -11.09
N ARG A 23 24.60 8.74 -11.61
CA ARG A 23 23.76 9.81 -12.17
C ARG A 23 22.96 9.35 -13.39
N GLU A 24 23.57 8.55 -14.29
CA GLU A 24 22.86 7.94 -15.41
C GLU A 24 21.79 6.94 -14.93
N LYS A 25 22.09 6.15 -13.92
CA LYS A 25 21.13 5.24 -13.31
C LYS A 25 20.01 5.99 -12.59
N GLU A 26 20.34 7.05 -11.87
CA GLU A 26 19.38 7.96 -11.24
C GLU A 26 18.58 8.73 -12.28
N ALA A 27 19.20 9.22 -13.35
CA ALA A 27 18.51 9.87 -14.47
C ALA A 27 17.61 8.90 -15.24
N ARG A 28 18.00 7.65 -15.44
CA ARG A 28 17.12 6.59 -16.00
C ARG A 28 15.97 6.24 -15.05
N LEU A 29 16.17 6.39 -13.75
CA LEU A 29 15.11 6.24 -12.74
C LEU A 29 14.22 7.50 -12.66
N LEU A 30 14.74 8.65 -13.05
CA LEU A 30 14.07 9.95 -13.13
C LEU A 30 13.55 10.26 -14.54
N HIS A 31 13.84 9.39 -15.54
CA HIS A 31 13.26 9.58 -16.85
C HIS A 31 11.73 9.58 -16.72
N PRO A 32 11.06 10.62 -17.16
CA PRO A 32 9.63 10.75 -17.05
C PRO A 32 8.96 9.72 -17.95
N LEU A 33 8.76 8.51 -17.47
CA LEU A 33 7.57 7.74 -17.78
C LEU A 33 6.39 8.32 -16.95
N ILE A 34 6.42 9.62 -16.71
CA ILE A 34 5.23 10.42 -16.53
C ILE A 34 4.69 10.60 -17.96
N GLN A 35 4.21 9.52 -18.54
CA GLN A 35 3.05 9.69 -19.38
C GLN A 35 2.05 10.41 -18.48
N GLU A 36 1.34 11.39 -19.01
CA GLU A 36 0.13 11.97 -18.41
C GLU A 36 -0.86 10.82 -18.18
N GLY A 37 -0.51 9.93 -17.26
CA GLY A 37 -1.26 8.74 -16.89
C GLY A 37 -2.29 9.14 -15.85
N GLU A 38 -3.47 8.59 -15.99
CA GLU A 38 -4.50 8.76 -14.97
C GLU A 38 -4.02 8.16 -13.65
N TYR A 39 -4.27 8.87 -12.55
CA TYR A 39 -4.04 8.39 -11.21
C TYR A 39 -5.32 7.80 -10.64
N PHE A 40 -5.21 6.61 -10.07
CA PHE A 40 -6.31 5.96 -9.39
C PHE A 40 -5.94 5.64 -7.94
N VAL A 41 -6.87 5.87 -7.02
CA VAL A 41 -6.84 5.19 -5.73
C VAL A 41 -7.84 4.05 -5.78
N LEU A 42 -7.39 2.85 -5.43
CA LEU A 42 -8.17 1.62 -5.46
C LEU A 42 -8.31 1.07 -4.05
N CYS A 43 -9.51 0.67 -3.66
CA CYS A 43 -9.75 -0.14 -2.48
C CYS A 43 -10.51 -1.42 -2.83
N LEU A 44 -10.65 -2.32 -1.85
CA LEU A 44 -11.37 -3.57 -1.99
C LEU A 44 -12.34 -3.73 -0.82
N LYS A 45 -13.64 -3.88 -1.14
CA LYS A 45 -14.68 -4.24 -0.19
C LYS A 45 -15.26 -5.60 -0.58
N HIS A 46 -15.14 -6.59 0.31
CA HIS A 46 -15.73 -7.91 0.13
C HIS A 46 -16.44 -8.37 1.39
N GLY A 47 -17.62 -8.96 1.22
CA GLY A 47 -18.45 -9.44 2.32
C GLY A 47 -18.93 -8.32 3.25
N THR A 48 -19.18 -8.68 4.50
CA THR A 48 -19.83 -7.81 5.49
C THR A 48 -18.91 -7.27 6.58
N LYS A 49 -17.60 -7.58 6.50
CA LYS A 49 -16.63 -7.11 7.52
C LYS A 49 -16.55 -5.58 7.58
N TYR A 50 -16.56 -4.94 6.43
CA TYR A 50 -16.59 -3.50 6.30
C TYR A 50 -17.85 -3.05 5.56
N SER A 51 -18.53 -2.05 6.07
CA SER A 51 -19.70 -1.45 5.42
C SER A 51 -19.28 -0.54 4.26
N SER A 52 -20.25 -0.10 3.45
CA SER A 52 -20.05 0.95 2.44
C SER A 52 -19.53 2.26 3.04
N ASP A 53 -19.84 2.55 4.31
CA ASP A 53 -19.33 3.73 5.01
C ASP A 53 -17.81 3.79 5.08
N TYR A 54 -17.14 2.65 5.23
CA TYR A 54 -15.67 2.58 5.17
C TYR A 54 -15.11 3.03 3.83
N VAL A 55 -15.74 2.59 2.74
CA VAL A 55 -15.34 2.97 1.37
C VAL A 55 -15.59 4.46 1.14
N ASN A 56 -16.76 4.96 1.56
CA ASN A 56 -17.12 6.38 1.41
C ASN A 56 -16.20 7.29 2.21
N LYS A 57 -15.87 6.90 3.45
CA LYS A 57 -14.89 7.64 4.27
C LYS A 57 -13.49 7.63 3.66
N LEU A 58 -13.05 6.48 3.15
CA LEU A 58 -11.75 6.41 2.46
C LEU A 58 -11.75 7.31 1.21
N TYR A 59 -12.82 7.27 0.42
CA TYR A 59 -13.00 8.17 -0.72
C TYR A 59 -12.90 9.64 -0.29
N ASN A 60 -13.65 10.04 0.73
CA ASN A 60 -13.63 11.42 1.24
C ASN A 60 -12.24 11.82 1.74
N MET A 61 -11.54 10.93 2.47
CA MET A 61 -10.17 11.19 2.93
C MET A 61 -9.20 11.37 1.77
N VAL A 62 -9.30 10.56 0.71
CA VAL A 62 -8.48 10.67 -0.49
C VAL A 62 -8.72 12.02 -1.15
N MET A 63 -9.98 12.38 -1.41
CA MET A 63 -10.33 13.61 -2.11
C MET A 63 -9.93 14.88 -1.35
N ARG A 64 -9.89 14.83 -0.02
CA ARG A 64 -9.39 15.95 0.82
C ARG A 64 -7.87 16.07 0.87
N ASN A 65 -7.14 15.00 0.59
CA ASN A 65 -5.70 14.90 0.82
C ASN A 65 -4.89 14.69 -0.47
N THR A 66 -5.43 15.05 -1.62
CA THR A 66 -4.71 15.07 -2.90
C THR A 66 -4.91 16.40 -3.62
N THR A 67 -3.89 16.84 -4.35
CA THR A 67 -3.99 17.94 -5.31
C THR A 67 -3.95 17.44 -6.76
N LEU A 68 -3.65 16.15 -6.95
CA LEU A 68 -3.66 15.50 -8.25
C LEU A 68 -5.09 15.20 -8.70
N ASN A 69 -5.29 15.10 -10.02
CA ASN A 69 -6.55 14.64 -10.58
C ASN A 69 -6.65 13.11 -10.42
N VAL A 70 -7.12 12.70 -9.25
CA VAL A 70 -7.23 11.28 -8.87
C VAL A 70 -8.67 10.81 -9.07
N LYS A 71 -8.83 9.63 -9.68
CA LYS A 71 -10.10 8.89 -9.72
C LYS A 71 -10.09 7.83 -8.61
N PHE A 72 -11.22 7.61 -7.97
CA PHE A 72 -11.34 6.59 -6.92
C PHE A 72 -12.14 5.40 -7.41
N ALA A 73 -11.62 4.19 -7.18
CA ALA A 73 -12.26 2.94 -7.58
C ALA A 73 -12.37 1.96 -6.41
N CYS A 74 -13.40 1.14 -6.42
CA CYS A 74 -13.63 0.09 -5.44
C CYS A 74 -13.89 -1.25 -6.15
N LEU A 75 -13.07 -2.25 -5.85
CA LEU A 75 -13.34 -3.65 -6.18
C LEU A 75 -14.37 -4.18 -5.19
N THR A 76 -15.55 -4.59 -5.66
CA THR A 76 -16.61 -5.08 -4.77
C THR A 76 -17.63 -5.93 -5.52
N GLU A 77 -18.26 -6.84 -4.83
CA GLU A 77 -19.45 -7.58 -5.28
C GLU A 77 -20.78 -6.87 -4.91
N ASP A 78 -20.69 -5.86 -4.02
CA ASP A 78 -21.88 -5.14 -3.54
C ASP A 78 -21.64 -3.62 -3.56
N THR A 79 -22.38 -2.92 -4.42
CA THR A 79 -22.31 -1.47 -4.62
C THR A 79 -23.28 -0.68 -3.77
N THR A 80 -24.06 -1.35 -2.92
CA THR A 80 -25.12 -0.73 -2.12
C THR A 80 -24.53 0.30 -1.14
N GLY A 81 -25.01 1.53 -1.19
CA GLY A 81 -24.62 2.62 -0.30
C GLY A 81 -23.26 3.26 -0.63
N LEU A 82 -22.62 2.91 -1.74
CA LEU A 82 -21.41 3.60 -2.21
C LEU A 82 -21.77 4.96 -2.83
N ASP A 83 -20.87 5.93 -2.64
CA ASP A 83 -20.99 7.24 -3.29
C ASP A 83 -20.96 7.08 -4.81
N LYS A 84 -21.79 7.83 -5.51
CA LYS A 84 -21.99 7.78 -6.97
C LYS A 84 -20.73 8.14 -7.79
N ASN A 85 -19.78 8.84 -7.18
CA ASN A 85 -18.51 9.23 -7.82
C ASN A 85 -17.45 8.12 -7.73
N ILE A 86 -17.72 7.04 -7.01
CA ILE A 86 -16.82 5.90 -6.89
C ILE A 86 -16.99 4.98 -8.10
N ILE A 87 -15.90 4.72 -8.82
CA ILE A 87 -15.88 3.73 -9.91
C ILE A 87 -15.98 2.34 -9.29
N THR A 88 -17.05 1.62 -9.54
CA THR A 88 -17.21 0.25 -9.03
C THR A 88 -16.70 -0.76 -10.04
N ILE A 89 -15.87 -1.69 -9.57
CA ILE A 89 -15.31 -2.77 -10.39
C ILE A 89 -15.76 -4.11 -9.77
N PRO A 90 -16.49 -4.96 -10.53
CA PRO A 90 -16.97 -6.22 -9.99
C PRO A 90 -15.84 -7.16 -9.56
N LEU A 91 -15.98 -7.79 -8.40
CA LEU A 91 -15.11 -8.89 -7.96
C LEU A 91 -15.59 -10.21 -8.57
N PRO A 92 -14.66 -11.10 -8.97
CA PRO A 92 -15.02 -12.49 -9.30
C PRO A 92 -15.69 -13.20 -8.12
N THR A 93 -16.80 -13.90 -8.38
CA THR A 93 -17.65 -14.51 -7.37
C THR A 93 -17.01 -15.68 -6.60
N ASN A 94 -15.91 -16.22 -7.11
CA ASN A 94 -15.19 -17.34 -6.52
C ASN A 94 -14.07 -16.92 -5.55
N LEU A 95 -13.90 -15.62 -5.31
CA LEU A 95 -12.91 -15.07 -4.40
C LEU A 95 -13.56 -14.74 -3.05
N THR A 96 -12.79 -14.90 -1.96
CA THR A 96 -13.30 -14.63 -0.61
C THR A 96 -12.24 -14.02 0.30
N GLY A 97 -12.67 -13.12 1.19
CA GLY A 97 -11.83 -12.48 2.21
C GLY A 97 -10.65 -11.72 1.59
N TRP A 98 -9.51 -11.79 2.24
CA TRP A 98 -8.29 -11.13 1.74
C TRP A 98 -7.73 -11.75 0.44
N TRP A 99 -8.17 -12.98 0.08
CA TRP A 99 -7.80 -13.62 -1.17
C TRP A 99 -8.45 -12.99 -2.42
N CYS A 100 -9.27 -11.97 -2.22
CA CYS A 100 -9.71 -11.09 -3.31
C CYS A 100 -8.59 -10.15 -3.80
N LYS A 101 -7.58 -9.83 -2.96
CA LYS A 101 -6.52 -8.86 -3.30
C LYS A 101 -5.69 -9.22 -4.53
N PRO A 102 -5.27 -10.48 -4.78
CA PRO A 102 -4.52 -10.81 -6.00
C PRO A 102 -5.19 -10.35 -7.28
N TYR A 103 -6.53 -10.24 -7.31
CA TYR A 103 -7.27 -9.79 -8.49
C TYR A 103 -6.99 -8.32 -8.85
N MET A 104 -6.60 -7.48 -7.91
CA MET A 104 -6.27 -6.07 -8.21
C MET A 104 -5.08 -5.92 -9.18
N PHE A 105 -4.27 -6.95 -9.34
CA PHE A 105 -3.09 -6.93 -10.19
C PHE A 105 -3.37 -7.34 -11.64
N THR A 106 -4.59 -7.82 -11.95
CA THR A 106 -4.89 -8.24 -13.31
C THR A 106 -4.73 -7.08 -14.31
N LYS A 107 -4.13 -7.38 -15.48
CA LYS A 107 -4.06 -6.44 -16.60
C LYS A 107 -5.43 -6.07 -17.17
N ASP A 108 -6.45 -6.86 -16.84
CA ASP A 108 -7.82 -6.71 -17.35
C ASP A 108 -8.68 -5.74 -16.55
N LEU A 109 -8.10 -5.08 -15.50
CA LEU A 109 -8.81 -3.99 -14.82
C LEU A 109 -9.29 -2.93 -15.82
N PRO A 110 -10.54 -2.42 -15.68
CA PRO A 110 -11.09 -1.39 -16.56
C PRO A 110 -10.46 0.00 -16.36
N ILE A 111 -9.59 0.16 -15.36
CA ILE A 111 -8.83 1.37 -15.05
C ILE A 111 -7.40 1.20 -15.55
N LYS A 112 -6.83 2.25 -16.19
CA LYS A 112 -5.50 2.19 -16.81
C LYS A 112 -4.67 3.38 -16.35
N GLY A 113 -3.52 3.10 -15.72
CA GLY A 113 -2.58 4.12 -15.22
C GLY A 113 -1.91 3.70 -13.92
N THR A 114 -1.49 4.68 -13.15
CA THR A 114 -0.89 4.49 -11.82
C THR A 114 -1.98 4.25 -10.78
N ILE A 115 -1.94 3.11 -10.12
CA ILE A 115 -2.90 2.69 -9.09
C ILE A 115 -2.21 2.73 -7.72
N LEU A 116 -2.78 3.46 -6.77
CA LEU A 116 -2.47 3.37 -5.35
C LEU A 116 -3.57 2.58 -4.65
N TYR A 117 -3.29 1.34 -4.30
CA TYR A 117 -4.19 0.53 -3.50
C TYR A 117 -4.07 0.87 -2.02
N LEU A 118 -5.20 1.00 -1.36
CA LEU A 118 -5.33 1.24 0.07
C LEU A 118 -6.31 0.24 0.70
N ASP A 119 -5.93 -0.38 1.83
CA ASP A 119 -6.87 -1.11 2.67
C ASP A 119 -7.91 -0.14 3.25
N LEU A 120 -9.08 -0.67 3.63
CA LEU A 120 -10.19 0.13 4.17
C LEU A 120 -9.95 0.62 5.60
N ASP A 121 -9.07 -0.05 6.34
CA ASP A 121 -8.74 0.28 7.73
C ASP A 121 -7.54 1.23 7.84
N VAL A 122 -7.48 2.22 6.98
CA VAL A 122 -6.47 3.28 7.02
C VAL A 122 -7.10 4.64 7.32
N VAL A 123 -6.31 5.54 7.93
CA VAL A 123 -6.68 6.96 8.10
C VAL A 123 -5.63 7.81 7.40
N ILE A 124 -6.06 8.66 6.48
CA ILE A 124 -5.15 9.56 5.76
C ILE A 124 -4.84 10.77 6.64
N ALA A 125 -3.56 10.96 6.91
CA ALA A 125 -3.05 11.99 7.81
C ALA A 125 -2.70 13.30 7.11
N ASN A 126 -2.12 13.19 5.92
CA ASN A 126 -1.63 14.33 5.14
C ASN A 126 -1.72 14.04 3.65
N ASN A 127 -1.30 15.00 2.81
CA ASN A 127 -1.30 14.88 1.37
C ASN A 127 -0.63 13.57 0.89
N ILE A 128 -1.30 12.85 -0.03
CA ILE A 128 -0.89 11.54 -0.55
C ILE A 128 -0.23 11.61 -1.92
N ASP A 129 -0.08 12.78 -2.54
CA ASP A 129 0.45 12.92 -3.90
C ASP A 129 1.83 12.30 -4.05
N LYS A 130 2.67 12.44 -3.01
CA LYS A 130 4.01 11.82 -3.01
C LYS A 130 3.97 10.30 -3.04
N LEU A 131 2.89 9.63 -2.58
CA LEU A 131 2.74 8.19 -2.69
C LEU A 131 2.47 7.77 -4.14
N LEU A 132 1.70 8.57 -4.88
CA LEU A 132 1.38 8.34 -6.28
C LEU A 132 2.60 8.58 -7.19
N THR A 133 3.42 9.58 -6.86
CA THR A 133 4.54 10.03 -7.69
C THR A 133 5.91 9.47 -7.30
N TYR A 134 6.00 8.71 -6.20
CA TYR A 134 7.26 8.13 -5.73
C TYR A 134 7.79 7.08 -6.70
N GLN A 135 9.06 7.22 -7.14
CA GLN A 135 9.72 6.25 -8.01
C GLN A 135 8.86 5.83 -9.24
N PRO A 136 8.55 6.74 -10.18
CA PRO A 136 7.67 6.46 -11.31
C PRO A 136 8.09 5.19 -12.08
N GLY A 137 7.09 4.43 -12.58
CA GLY A 137 7.32 3.18 -13.30
C GLY A 137 7.77 1.99 -12.45
N ARG A 138 7.97 2.19 -11.13
CA ARG A 138 8.31 1.10 -10.20
C ARG A 138 7.10 0.78 -9.34
N TRP A 139 6.84 -0.50 -9.06
CA TRP A 139 5.86 -0.83 -8.04
C TRP A 139 6.43 -0.56 -6.64
N CYS A 140 5.59 -0.05 -5.77
CA CYS A 140 5.97 0.39 -4.43
C CYS A 140 5.05 -0.24 -3.38
N THR A 141 5.60 -0.53 -2.22
CA THR A 141 4.82 -1.00 -1.08
C THR A 141 5.48 -0.56 0.22
N ILE A 142 4.98 -1.03 1.34
CA ILE A 142 5.53 -0.73 2.66
C ILE A 142 6.20 -1.96 3.27
N ARG A 143 7.16 -1.71 4.11
CA ARG A 143 7.75 -2.74 4.96
C ARG A 143 6.76 -3.12 6.05
N ASP A 144 6.60 -4.42 6.30
CA ASP A 144 5.68 -4.92 7.32
C ASP A 144 5.95 -4.34 8.71
N PHE A 145 4.89 -4.04 9.45
CA PHE A 145 4.98 -3.42 10.77
C PHE A 145 5.63 -4.30 11.83
N THR A 146 5.78 -5.60 11.59
CA THR A 146 6.58 -6.49 12.45
C THR A 146 8.02 -5.99 12.64
N ARG A 147 8.52 -5.12 11.72
CA ARG A 147 9.81 -4.42 11.85
C ARG A 147 9.97 -3.66 13.18
N VAL A 148 8.86 -3.21 13.76
CA VAL A 148 8.86 -2.47 15.05
C VAL A 148 9.37 -3.36 16.18
N MET A 149 9.03 -4.65 16.14
CA MET A 149 9.46 -5.62 17.16
C MET A 149 10.67 -6.44 16.73
N ARG A 150 10.85 -6.61 15.41
CA ARG A 150 11.94 -7.36 14.78
C ARG A 150 12.61 -6.50 13.71
N PRO A 151 13.61 -5.66 14.06
CA PRO A 151 14.23 -4.70 13.14
C PRO A 151 14.76 -5.31 11.83
N GLY A 152 15.16 -6.60 11.84
CA GLY A 152 15.59 -7.33 10.65
C GLY A 152 14.45 -7.89 9.79
N TRP A 153 13.18 -7.69 10.16
CA TRP A 153 12.04 -8.15 9.39
C TRP A 153 11.88 -7.31 8.14
N ASN A 154 11.95 -7.93 6.98
CA ASN A 154 12.00 -7.26 5.67
C ASN A 154 10.86 -7.64 4.71
N LYS A 155 9.86 -8.40 5.17
CA LYS A 155 8.68 -8.70 4.37
C LYS A 155 7.86 -7.43 4.10
N TYR A 156 7.02 -7.51 3.08
CA TYR A 156 6.10 -6.44 2.71
C TYR A 156 4.82 -6.50 3.55
N ASN A 157 4.16 -5.36 3.64
CA ASN A 157 2.76 -5.28 4.07
C ASN A 157 1.89 -4.86 2.87
N SER A 158 0.74 -5.48 2.70
CA SER A 158 -0.14 -5.31 1.55
C SER A 158 -1.20 -4.21 1.71
N SER A 159 -1.15 -3.43 2.80
CA SER A 159 -2.18 -2.40 3.06
C SER A 159 -2.05 -1.16 2.17
N VAL A 160 -0.83 -0.89 1.67
CA VAL A 160 -0.56 0.22 0.74
C VAL A 160 0.37 -0.28 -0.34
N VAL A 161 -0.13 -0.33 -1.57
CA VAL A 161 0.63 -0.81 -2.74
C VAL A 161 0.40 0.12 -3.92
N ARG A 162 1.48 0.60 -4.56
CA ARG A 162 1.38 1.36 -5.81
C ARG A 162 2.00 0.58 -6.96
N PHE A 163 1.31 0.52 -8.08
CA PHE A 163 1.72 -0.19 -9.28
C PHE A 163 1.07 0.42 -10.53
N GLU A 164 1.62 0.14 -11.70
CA GLU A 164 0.97 0.44 -12.98
C GLU A 164 0.04 -0.72 -13.36
N THR A 165 -1.09 -0.42 -13.99
CA THR A 165 -2.04 -1.45 -14.44
C THR A 165 -1.31 -2.53 -15.24
N GLY A 166 -1.44 -3.79 -14.83
CA GLY A 166 -0.81 -4.95 -15.46
C GLY A 166 0.66 -5.17 -15.07
N GLN A 167 1.30 -4.27 -14.34
CA GLN A 167 2.71 -4.41 -13.94
C GLN A 167 2.99 -5.66 -13.11
N LEU A 168 2.04 -6.07 -12.30
CA LEU A 168 2.11 -7.25 -11.43
C LEU A 168 1.10 -8.33 -11.82
N ASP A 169 0.67 -8.35 -13.10
CA ASP A 169 -0.33 -9.30 -13.63
C ASP A 169 0.04 -10.77 -13.32
N PHE A 170 1.33 -11.09 -13.30
CA PHE A 170 1.80 -12.43 -12.97
C PHE A 170 1.39 -12.92 -11.57
N VAL A 171 1.16 -12.00 -10.62
CA VAL A 171 0.67 -12.35 -9.27
C VAL A 171 -0.74 -12.92 -9.36
N TRP A 172 -1.61 -12.27 -10.15
CA TRP A 172 -2.95 -12.78 -10.41
C TRP A 172 -2.93 -14.04 -11.26
N GLU A 173 -2.14 -14.07 -12.33
CA GLU A 173 -2.03 -15.21 -13.24
C GLU A 173 -1.54 -16.47 -12.51
N GLU A 174 -0.64 -16.35 -11.56
CA GLU A 174 -0.19 -17.49 -10.75
C GLU A 174 -1.26 -17.91 -9.75
N TYR A 175 -1.87 -16.95 -9.04
CA TYR A 175 -2.92 -17.23 -8.07
C TYR A 175 -4.11 -17.97 -8.69
N ARG A 176 -4.60 -17.53 -9.85
CA ARG A 176 -5.80 -18.09 -10.48
C ARG A 176 -5.62 -19.49 -11.04
N LYS A 177 -4.39 -19.98 -11.23
CA LYS A 177 -4.12 -21.37 -11.70
C LYS A 177 -4.55 -22.39 -10.66
N ASP A 178 -4.20 -22.19 -9.40
CA ASP A 178 -4.60 -23.05 -8.29
C ASP A 178 -4.72 -22.25 -6.97
N PRO A 179 -5.85 -21.52 -6.79
CA PRO A 179 -6.08 -20.75 -5.58
C PRO A 179 -6.04 -21.59 -4.30
N LYS A 180 -6.52 -22.84 -4.36
CA LYS A 180 -6.57 -23.72 -3.19
C LYS A 180 -5.17 -24.11 -2.71
N GLU A 181 -4.28 -24.41 -3.63
CA GLU A 181 -2.90 -24.76 -3.29
C GLU A 181 -2.16 -23.55 -2.70
N ILE A 182 -2.33 -22.37 -3.28
CA ILE A 182 -1.75 -21.13 -2.75
C ILE A 182 -2.27 -20.83 -1.34
N GLN A 183 -3.58 -20.96 -1.12
CA GLN A 183 -4.20 -20.72 0.19
C GLN A 183 -3.75 -21.74 1.26
N LYS A 184 -3.34 -22.93 0.89
CA LYS A 184 -2.73 -23.90 1.82
C LYS A 184 -1.29 -23.52 2.20
N ARG A 185 -0.54 -22.95 1.25
CA ARG A 185 0.88 -22.64 1.42
C ARG A 185 1.13 -21.36 2.18
N PHE A 186 0.23 -20.38 2.08
CA PHE A 186 0.41 -19.05 2.63
C PHE A 186 -0.67 -18.70 3.64
N PHE A 187 -0.27 -18.04 4.71
CA PHE A 187 -1.21 -17.64 5.76
C PHE A 187 -2.21 -16.58 5.25
N GLY A 188 -1.78 -15.71 4.33
CA GLY A 188 -2.61 -14.65 3.76
C GLY A 188 -2.04 -14.07 2.47
N ASP A 189 -2.78 -13.13 1.89
CA ASP A 189 -2.42 -12.41 0.67
C ASP A 189 -1.05 -11.72 0.77
N GLN A 190 -0.71 -11.17 1.93
CA GLN A 190 0.56 -10.50 2.17
C GLN A 190 1.77 -11.43 2.04
N ASP A 191 1.70 -12.63 2.63
CA ASP A 191 2.77 -13.62 2.52
C ASP A 191 2.90 -14.14 1.09
N TYR A 192 1.78 -14.31 0.41
CA TYR A 192 1.77 -14.68 -1.01
C TYR A 192 2.36 -13.57 -1.87
N LEU A 193 1.95 -12.32 -1.70
CA LEU A 193 2.50 -11.17 -2.42
C LEU A 193 4.02 -11.08 -2.25
N TRP A 194 4.50 -11.23 -1.02
CA TRP A 194 5.94 -11.27 -0.75
C TRP A 194 6.65 -12.36 -1.55
N GLU A 195 6.17 -13.58 -1.47
CA GLU A 195 6.78 -14.72 -2.17
C GLU A 195 6.76 -14.53 -3.68
N ALA A 196 5.63 -14.14 -4.24
CA ALA A 196 5.48 -13.95 -5.69
C ALA A 196 6.36 -12.81 -6.24
N THR A 197 6.61 -11.77 -5.43
CA THR A 197 7.28 -10.55 -5.92
C THR A 197 8.68 -10.31 -5.40
N LYS A 198 9.20 -11.15 -4.49
CA LYS A 198 10.52 -10.94 -3.85
C LYS A 198 11.68 -10.79 -4.86
N SER A 199 11.60 -11.43 -6.02
CA SER A 199 12.57 -11.29 -7.11
C SER A 199 12.45 -9.97 -7.90
N GLN A 200 11.29 -9.30 -7.85
CA GLN A 200 10.98 -8.08 -8.57
C GLN A 200 11.43 -6.81 -7.83
N GLN A 201 11.95 -6.94 -6.62
CA GLN A 201 12.47 -5.87 -5.79
C GLN A 201 11.53 -4.64 -5.72
N ALA A 202 10.48 -4.73 -4.92
CA ALA A 202 9.63 -3.57 -4.58
C ALA A 202 10.47 -2.35 -4.21
N ARG A 203 9.99 -1.18 -4.54
CA ARG A 203 10.46 0.05 -3.90
C ARG A 203 9.67 0.25 -2.62
N LEU A 204 10.38 0.32 -1.51
CA LEU A 204 9.75 0.56 -0.22
C LEU A 204 9.57 2.06 -0.03
N TYR A 205 8.38 2.46 0.37
CA TYR A 205 8.16 3.80 0.88
C TYR A 205 9.00 4.03 2.14
N PRO A 206 9.46 5.25 2.40
CA PRO A 206 10.04 5.61 3.70
C PRO A 206 9.09 5.23 4.83
N ASP A 207 9.59 4.55 5.86
CA ASP A 207 8.77 4.04 6.97
C ASP A 207 7.94 5.14 7.66
N THR A 208 8.44 6.38 7.68
CA THR A 208 7.75 7.53 8.29
C THR A 208 6.55 8.04 7.48
N TRP A 209 6.41 7.66 6.20
CA TRP A 209 5.30 8.10 5.37
C TRP A 209 4.03 7.29 5.62
N ILE A 210 4.18 6.01 5.97
CA ILE A 210 3.07 5.11 6.25
C ILE A 210 3.40 4.36 7.52
N MET A 211 2.67 4.64 8.59
CA MET A 211 2.96 4.18 9.94
C MET A 211 1.78 3.41 10.52
N SER A 212 2.09 2.45 11.39
CA SER A 212 1.06 1.83 12.23
C SER A 212 0.58 2.84 13.26
N TRP A 213 -0.74 3.10 13.28
CA TRP A 213 -1.33 3.94 14.31
C TRP A 213 -1.01 3.42 15.71
N LYS A 214 -1.24 2.13 15.92
CA LYS A 214 -1.12 1.49 17.24
C LYS A 214 0.32 1.32 17.69
N TRP A 215 1.20 0.85 16.81
CA TRP A 215 2.54 0.43 17.21
C TRP A 215 3.60 1.53 17.10
N GLU A 216 3.45 2.42 16.14
CA GLU A 216 4.48 3.42 15.86
C GLU A 216 4.09 4.83 16.30
N ILE A 217 2.83 5.22 16.13
CA ILE A 217 2.37 6.57 16.48
C ILE A 217 1.96 6.61 17.95
N ARG A 218 0.97 5.81 18.31
CA ARG A 218 0.45 5.78 19.68
C ARG A 218 1.37 5.04 20.66
N LYS A 219 2.12 4.07 20.16
CA LYS A 219 3.06 3.24 20.97
C LYS A 219 2.39 2.56 22.16
N SER A 220 1.11 2.24 22.05
CA SER A 220 0.37 1.59 23.11
C SER A 220 0.67 0.10 23.13
N ARG A 221 1.15 -0.41 24.27
CA ARG A 221 1.37 -1.84 24.49
C ARG A 221 0.06 -2.63 24.57
N GLU A 222 -1.07 -1.97 24.82
CA GLU A 222 -2.40 -2.61 24.86
C GLU A 222 -2.82 -3.15 23.51
N PHE A 223 -2.19 -2.66 22.44
CA PHE A 223 -2.42 -3.09 21.05
C PHE A 223 -1.23 -3.87 20.47
N ALA A 224 -0.30 -4.32 21.33
CA ALA A 224 0.75 -5.22 20.89
C ALA A 224 0.16 -6.53 20.34
N PRO A 225 0.82 -7.20 19.39
CA PRO A 225 0.40 -8.51 18.89
C PRO A 225 0.22 -9.50 20.02
N GLY A 226 -0.91 -10.21 20.04
CA GLY A 226 -1.29 -11.10 21.13
C GLY A 226 -2.17 -10.44 22.19
N GLY A 227 -2.40 -9.14 22.13
CA GLY A 227 -3.45 -8.47 22.87
C GLY A 227 -4.81 -9.07 22.51
N THR A 228 -5.53 -9.58 23.50
CA THR A 228 -6.75 -10.34 23.39
C THR A 228 -7.77 -9.71 22.42
N LYS A 229 -8.36 -10.56 21.57
CA LYS A 229 -9.56 -10.26 20.81
C LYS A 229 -10.62 -9.65 21.72
N GLY A 230 -11.05 -8.44 21.45
CA GLY A 230 -12.13 -7.80 22.17
C GLY A 230 -12.16 -6.29 21.89
N ASN A 231 -13.33 -5.69 21.94
CA ASN A 231 -13.62 -4.26 21.79
C ASN A 231 -12.84 -3.43 22.84
N ARG A 232 -11.56 -3.30 22.70
CA ARG A 232 -10.75 -2.44 23.56
C ARG A 232 -10.79 -1.04 22.98
N LYS A 233 -11.65 -0.24 23.54
CA LYS A 233 -11.58 1.21 23.41
C LYS A 233 -10.23 1.65 24.00
N LEU A 234 -9.49 2.45 23.28
CA LEU A 234 -8.31 3.13 23.80
C LEU A 234 -8.76 3.97 25.01
N LYS A 235 -8.31 3.61 26.21
CA LYS A 235 -8.79 4.26 27.44
C LYS A 235 -8.13 5.60 27.72
N ASP A 236 -6.88 5.77 27.29
CA ASP A 236 -6.11 6.98 27.57
C ASP A 236 -6.07 7.84 26.32
N ILE A 237 -6.94 8.80 26.27
CA ILE A 237 -7.14 9.69 25.14
C ILE A 237 -6.20 10.89 25.27
N GLU A 238 -4.91 10.67 25.07
CA GLU A 238 -4.03 11.77 24.71
C GLU A 238 -4.25 12.12 23.23
N ASN A 239 -4.29 13.41 22.91
CA ASN A 239 -4.42 13.85 21.53
C ASN A 239 -3.08 13.63 20.78
N VAL A 240 -2.81 12.38 20.43
CA VAL A 240 -1.63 12.00 19.66
C VAL A 240 -1.92 12.26 18.20
N THR A 241 -1.00 12.95 17.54
CA THR A 241 -1.10 13.25 16.10
C THR A 241 0.07 12.66 15.33
N PRO A 242 -0.13 12.23 14.07
CA PRO A 242 0.99 11.82 13.23
C PRO A 242 1.89 13.00 12.90
N LYS A 243 3.13 12.69 12.54
CA LYS A 243 4.09 13.70 12.11
C LYS A 243 3.69 14.29 10.74
N PRO A 244 4.15 15.50 10.40
CA PRO A 244 3.84 16.15 9.12
C PRO A 244 4.23 15.31 7.89
N GLU A 245 5.29 14.52 7.96
CA GLU A 245 5.72 13.65 6.85
C GLU A 245 4.87 12.40 6.68
N THR A 246 4.06 12.00 7.67
CA THR A 246 3.22 10.79 7.62
C THR A 246 1.97 11.06 6.77
N CYS A 247 1.81 10.31 5.69
CA CYS A 247 0.64 10.39 4.82
C CYS A 247 -0.52 9.53 5.32
N ILE A 248 -0.21 8.31 5.78
CA ILE A 248 -1.20 7.29 6.10
C ILE A 248 -0.88 6.64 7.43
N CYS A 249 -1.91 6.47 8.25
CA CYS A 249 -1.91 5.66 9.47
C CYS A 249 -2.70 4.37 9.20
N VAL A 250 -2.06 3.21 9.36
CA VAL A 250 -2.68 1.90 9.14
C VAL A 250 -3.16 1.31 10.45
N PHE A 251 -4.41 0.84 10.46
CA PHE A 251 -5.07 0.18 11.59
C PHE A 251 -5.16 -1.33 11.34
N HIS A 252 -4.06 -2.03 11.52
CA HIS A 252 -4.06 -3.48 11.36
C HIS A 252 -4.66 -4.18 12.60
N GLY A 253 -5.76 -4.90 12.45
CA GLY A 253 -6.49 -5.56 13.53
C GLY A 253 -7.22 -4.58 14.46
N ASP A 254 -7.59 -5.02 15.66
CA ASP A 254 -8.36 -4.21 16.61
C ASP A 254 -7.51 -3.16 17.36
N PRO A 255 -8.09 -1.99 17.68
CA PRO A 255 -9.35 -1.48 17.15
C PRO A 255 -9.21 -1.06 15.69
N ASN A 256 -10.31 -1.16 14.94
CA ASN A 256 -10.45 -0.48 13.66
C ASN A 256 -10.67 1.03 13.89
N PRO A 257 -10.54 1.89 12.86
CA PRO A 257 -10.75 3.34 12.99
C PRO A 257 -12.10 3.69 13.63
N GLU A 258 -13.18 2.97 13.29
CA GLU A 258 -14.55 3.22 13.84
C GLU A 258 -14.66 3.03 15.36
N HIS A 259 -13.78 2.20 15.94
CA HIS A 259 -13.75 1.92 17.37
C HIS A 259 -12.67 2.72 18.10
N CYS A 260 -11.89 3.51 17.40
CA CYS A 260 -10.84 4.34 17.96
C CYS A 260 -11.42 5.68 18.41
N LEU A 261 -11.26 5.99 19.69
CA LEU A 261 -11.75 7.24 20.28
C LEU A 261 -10.67 8.33 20.34
N ASP A 262 -9.50 8.10 19.76
CA ASP A 262 -8.45 9.13 19.69
C ASP A 262 -8.98 10.34 18.92
N PRO A 263 -8.96 11.56 19.47
CA PRO A 263 -9.56 12.74 18.86
C PRO A 263 -9.10 12.96 17.42
N TRP A 264 -7.80 12.80 17.16
CA TRP A 264 -7.26 12.94 15.81
C TRP A 264 -7.88 11.93 14.81
N VAL A 265 -8.10 10.69 15.25
CA VAL A 265 -8.72 9.65 14.39
C VAL A 265 -10.17 10.00 14.12
N VAL A 266 -10.94 10.36 15.16
CA VAL A 266 -12.35 10.76 15.04
C VAL A 266 -12.50 11.93 14.07
N ASP A 267 -11.59 12.91 14.15
CA ASP A 267 -11.63 14.12 13.32
C ASP A 267 -11.28 13.86 11.84
N ASN A 268 -10.47 12.83 11.57
CA ASN A 268 -9.94 12.59 10.22
C ASN A 268 -10.61 11.44 9.49
N TRP A 269 -11.14 10.44 10.19
CA TRP A 269 -11.80 9.29 9.59
C TRP A 269 -13.27 9.58 9.24
N LYS A 270 -13.50 10.38 8.20
CA LYS A 270 -14.83 10.85 7.75
C LYS A 270 -14.85 11.19 6.27
#